data_300742a200ae88dd40b177b4dbe03346
#
_entry.id   300742a200ae88dd40b177b4dbe03346
#
_cell.length_a   1.000
_cell.length_b   1.000
_cell.length_c   1.000
_cell.angle_alpha   90.00
_cell.angle_beta   90.00
_cell.angle_gamma   90.00
#
_symmetry.space_group_name_H-M   'P 1'
#
loop_
_entity.id
_entity.type
_entity.pdbx_description
1 polymer ?
#
loop_
_entity_poly.entity_id
_entity_poly.type
_entity_poly.pdbx_seq_one_letter_code
_entity_poly.pdbx_strand_id
1 'polypeptide(L)'
;VDFACAAAFAFLWKKDEEAKEKQMSRIGREERLGGLKVELTTGKIVRMQSLRGFSRVVLFAGNLEYLENSLEVAERYKDELIKKGVFLVPVPMDDDAATKLNKPDNAKKNERRFRGSAVNVSQKDGWRDWIWEQKKMAKLGDDVGVYVGLRMDGRVRASGKGVAPFDRFA
;
A
#
# COMPACT_ATOMS: atom_id res chain seq x y z
N VAL A 1 -14.10 -44.67 -21.87
CA VAL A 1 -12.81 -44.33 -21.19
C VAL A 1 -12.46 -42.86 -21.35
N ASP A 2 -13.01 -42.13 -22.29
CA ASP A 2 -12.57 -40.77 -22.64
C ASP A 2 -13.30 -39.63 -21.90
N PHE A 3 -14.47 -39.88 -21.32
CA PHE A 3 -15.26 -38.85 -20.65
C PHE A 3 -14.64 -38.36 -19.32
N ALA A 4 -14.03 -39.23 -18.54
CA ALA A 4 -13.39 -38.88 -17.29
C ALA A 4 -12.12 -38.04 -17.51
N CYS A 5 -11.35 -38.37 -18.56
CA CYS A 5 -10.16 -37.58 -18.94
C CYS A 5 -10.53 -36.20 -19.48
N ALA A 6 -11.60 -36.10 -20.31
CA ALA A 6 -12.07 -34.82 -20.83
C ALA A 6 -12.59 -33.89 -19.71
N ALA A 7 -13.32 -34.44 -18.73
CA ALA A 7 -13.78 -33.67 -17.59
C ALA A 7 -12.64 -33.19 -16.69
N ALA A 8 -11.64 -34.04 -16.44
CA ALA A 8 -10.45 -33.65 -15.68
C ALA A 8 -9.63 -32.57 -16.43
N PHE A 9 -9.50 -32.65 -17.74
CA PHE A 9 -8.80 -31.68 -18.56
C PHE A 9 -9.52 -30.32 -18.56
N ALA A 10 -10.86 -30.32 -18.69
CA ALA A 10 -11.67 -29.11 -18.64
C ALA A 10 -11.61 -28.45 -17.26
N PHE A 11 -11.58 -29.23 -16.17
CA PHE A 11 -11.42 -28.72 -14.82
C PHE A 11 -10.04 -28.08 -14.59
N LEU A 12 -8.97 -28.73 -15.06
CA LEU A 12 -7.61 -28.18 -14.96
C LEU A 12 -7.44 -26.93 -15.81
N TRP A 13 -8.00 -26.89 -17.01
CA TRP A 13 -8.01 -25.72 -17.88
C TRP A 13 -8.72 -24.54 -17.22
N LYS A 14 -9.92 -24.74 -16.69
CA LYS A 14 -10.68 -23.71 -16.00
C LYS A 14 -9.93 -23.16 -14.78
N LYS A 15 -9.28 -24.03 -14.01
CA LYS A 15 -8.47 -23.63 -12.85
C LYS A 15 -7.23 -22.83 -13.27
N ASP A 16 -6.63 -23.15 -14.41
CA ASP A 16 -5.48 -22.43 -14.96
C ASP A 16 -5.89 -21.04 -15.50
N GLU A 17 -7.05 -20.92 -16.16
CA GLU A 17 -7.61 -19.63 -16.57
C GLU A 17 -7.92 -18.73 -15.38
N GLU A 18 -8.60 -19.25 -14.34
CA GLU A 18 -8.88 -18.50 -13.11
C GLU A 18 -7.59 -18.04 -12.42
N ALA A 19 -6.54 -18.85 -12.42
CA ALA A 19 -5.25 -18.49 -11.88
C ALA A 19 -4.57 -17.37 -12.70
N LYS A 20 -4.65 -17.44 -14.03
CA LYS A 20 -4.14 -16.39 -14.93
C LYS A 20 -4.88 -15.07 -14.77
N GLU A 21 -6.21 -15.10 -14.69
CA GLU A 21 -7.04 -13.90 -14.45
C GLU A 21 -6.70 -13.24 -13.11
N LYS A 22 -6.55 -14.03 -12.05
CA LYS A 22 -6.12 -13.52 -10.73
C LYS A 22 -4.73 -12.89 -10.78
N GLN A 23 -3.81 -13.49 -11.50
CA GLN A 23 -2.45 -12.96 -11.65
C GLN A 23 -2.43 -11.68 -12.47
N MET A 24 -3.17 -11.61 -13.58
CA MET A 24 -3.32 -10.41 -14.41
C MET A 24 -3.97 -9.26 -13.63
N SER A 25 -5.02 -9.54 -12.87
CA SER A 25 -5.68 -8.57 -11.99
C SER A 25 -4.72 -8.04 -10.92
N ARG A 26 -3.87 -8.90 -10.35
CA ARG A 26 -2.85 -8.50 -9.37
C ARG A 26 -1.80 -7.58 -10.00
N ILE A 27 -1.28 -7.93 -11.16
CA ILE A 27 -0.29 -7.11 -11.90
C ILE A 27 -0.87 -5.73 -12.21
N GLY A 28 -2.09 -5.66 -12.75
CA GLY A 28 -2.76 -4.39 -13.04
C GLY A 28 -2.93 -3.49 -11.81
N ARG A 29 -3.23 -4.06 -10.65
CA ARG A 29 -3.33 -3.32 -9.38
C ARG A 29 -1.98 -2.78 -8.91
N GLU A 30 -0.93 -3.59 -9.01
CA GLU A 30 0.43 -3.20 -8.63
C GLU A 30 0.98 -2.12 -9.59
N GLU A 31 0.64 -2.17 -10.87
CA GLU A 31 0.98 -1.13 -11.84
C GLU A 31 0.25 0.19 -11.57
N ARG A 32 -1.05 0.14 -11.27
CA ARG A 32 -1.81 1.34 -10.90
C ARG A 32 -1.28 1.97 -9.63
N LEU A 33 -0.95 1.18 -8.61
CA LEU A 33 -0.28 1.65 -7.41
C LEU A 33 1.05 2.33 -7.74
N GLY A 34 1.82 1.75 -8.66
CA GLY A 34 3.09 2.33 -9.13
C GLY A 34 2.95 3.72 -9.76
N GLY A 35 1.79 4.03 -10.35
CA GLY A 35 1.48 5.32 -10.94
C GLY A 35 1.08 6.40 -9.94
N LEU A 36 0.68 6.04 -8.72
CA LEU A 36 0.25 6.98 -7.68
C LEU A 36 1.44 7.84 -7.20
N LYS A 37 1.15 9.08 -6.79
CA LYS A 37 2.16 10.07 -6.45
C LYS A 37 2.30 10.25 -4.94
N VAL A 38 3.54 10.42 -4.50
CA VAL A 38 3.89 10.77 -3.13
C VAL A 38 4.80 11.99 -3.12
N GLU A 39 4.63 12.85 -2.13
CA GLU A 39 5.50 13.96 -1.84
C GLU A 39 6.51 13.52 -0.77
N LEU A 40 7.79 13.67 -1.08
CA LEU A 40 8.88 13.41 -0.15
C LEU A 40 9.03 14.58 0.82
N THR A 41 9.74 14.37 1.94
CA THR A 41 10.06 15.44 2.91
C THR A 41 10.84 16.60 2.31
N THR A 42 11.47 16.39 1.14
CA THR A 42 12.16 17.45 0.37
C THR A 42 11.21 18.32 -0.46
N GLY A 43 9.90 18.04 -0.44
CA GLY A 43 8.89 18.67 -1.30
C GLY A 43 8.84 18.12 -2.73
N LYS A 44 9.71 17.18 -3.08
CA LYS A 44 9.70 16.56 -4.40
C LYS A 44 8.57 15.54 -4.51
N ILE A 45 7.76 15.67 -5.56
CA ILE A 45 6.70 14.71 -5.90
C ILE A 45 7.28 13.65 -6.83
N VAL A 46 7.13 12.38 -6.45
CA VAL A 46 7.57 11.22 -7.24
C VAL A 46 6.44 10.21 -7.38
N ARG A 47 6.52 9.34 -8.38
CA ARG A 47 5.62 8.19 -8.50
C ARG A 47 6.08 7.06 -7.59
N MET A 48 5.17 6.25 -7.08
CA MET A 48 5.48 5.08 -6.26
C MET A 48 6.47 4.13 -6.93
N GLN A 49 6.35 3.95 -8.25
CA GLN A 49 7.29 3.11 -9.01
C GLN A 49 8.74 3.59 -8.94
N SER A 50 8.98 4.88 -8.73
CA SER A 50 10.33 5.44 -8.57
C SER A 50 11.02 5.03 -7.26
N LEU A 51 10.26 4.50 -6.30
CA LEU A 51 10.79 3.96 -5.05
C LEU A 51 11.25 2.50 -5.17
N ARG A 52 10.91 1.83 -6.28
CA ARG A 52 11.34 0.44 -6.54
C ARG A 52 12.86 0.35 -6.64
N GLY A 53 13.42 -0.67 -6.01
CA GLY A 53 14.86 -0.85 -5.91
C GLY A 53 15.56 -0.03 -4.83
N PHE A 54 14.88 0.96 -4.23
CA PHE A 54 15.47 1.85 -3.23
C PHE A 54 14.82 1.73 -1.85
N SER A 55 13.51 1.50 -1.80
CA SER A 55 12.78 1.45 -0.55
C SER A 55 11.72 0.34 -0.55
N ARG A 56 11.54 -0.26 0.61
CA ARG A 56 10.33 -1.01 0.93
C ARG A 56 9.28 0.00 1.36
N VAL A 57 8.03 -0.19 0.99
CA VAL A 57 6.99 0.78 1.32
C VAL A 57 5.93 0.12 2.20
N VAL A 58 5.54 0.80 3.26
CA VAL A 58 4.35 0.46 4.04
C VAL A 58 3.38 1.62 3.90
N LEU A 59 2.30 1.40 3.16
CA LEU A 59 1.19 2.33 3.09
C LEU A 59 0.08 1.89 4.05
N PHE A 60 -0.59 2.85 4.64
CA PHE A 60 -1.72 2.62 5.53
C PHE A 60 -2.74 3.72 5.35
N ALA A 61 -4.01 3.33 5.30
CA ALA A 61 -5.11 4.18 4.90
C ALA A 61 -6.28 4.09 5.88
N GLY A 62 -6.81 5.24 6.27
CA GLY A 62 -7.92 5.31 7.21
C GLY A 62 -8.27 6.75 7.57
N ASN A 63 -9.06 6.90 8.63
CA ASN A 63 -9.38 8.19 9.21
C ASN A 63 -8.19 8.79 10.00
N LEU A 64 -8.35 10.01 10.48
CA LEU A 64 -7.28 10.73 11.21
C LEU A 64 -6.79 9.95 12.43
N GLU A 65 -7.70 9.45 13.26
CA GLU A 65 -7.34 8.70 14.48
C GLU A 65 -6.52 7.45 14.15
N TYR A 66 -6.92 6.69 13.14
CA TYR A 66 -6.18 5.52 12.69
C TYR A 66 -4.78 5.88 12.18
N LEU A 67 -4.66 6.96 11.41
CA LEU A 67 -3.39 7.40 10.85
C LEU A 67 -2.44 7.91 11.94
N GLU A 68 -2.93 8.71 12.89
CA GLU A 68 -2.15 9.21 14.02
C GLU A 68 -1.66 8.06 14.90
N ASN A 69 -2.54 7.12 15.25
CA ASN A 69 -2.16 5.95 16.03
C ASN A 69 -1.12 5.08 15.29
N SER A 70 -1.30 4.86 13.99
CA SER A 70 -0.35 4.10 13.18
C SER A 70 1.02 4.78 13.12
N LEU A 71 1.07 6.09 12.99
CA LEU A 71 2.31 6.87 13.01
C LEU A 71 3.00 6.84 14.37
N GLU A 72 2.23 6.93 15.46
CA GLU A 72 2.77 6.81 16.81
C GLU A 72 3.42 5.45 17.05
N VAL A 73 2.76 4.38 16.63
CA VAL A 73 3.33 3.02 16.72
C VAL A 73 4.59 2.90 15.85
N ALA A 74 4.56 3.42 14.63
CA ALA A 74 5.72 3.38 13.73
C ALA A 74 6.93 4.16 14.29
N GLU A 75 6.70 5.25 14.99
CA GLU A 75 7.78 6.06 15.60
C GLU A 75 8.60 5.25 16.61
N ARG A 76 8.01 4.28 17.28
CA ARG A 76 8.72 3.37 18.22
C ARG A 76 9.75 2.50 17.53
N TYR A 77 9.56 2.22 16.23
CA TYR A 77 10.45 1.38 15.40
C TYR A 77 11.22 2.20 14.36
N LYS A 78 11.24 3.52 14.49
CA LYS A 78 11.76 4.44 13.47
C LYS A 78 13.17 4.13 13.03
N ASP A 79 14.10 3.97 13.96
CA ASP A 79 15.51 3.74 13.64
C ASP A 79 15.71 2.42 12.89
N GLU A 80 14.98 1.38 13.28
CA GLU A 80 15.04 0.07 12.64
C GLU A 80 14.41 0.10 11.25
N LEU A 81 13.28 0.78 11.10
CA LEU A 81 12.60 0.97 9.81
C LEU A 81 13.49 1.76 8.83
N ILE A 82 14.13 2.83 9.29
CA ILE A 82 15.07 3.62 8.49
C ILE A 82 16.26 2.75 8.07
N LYS A 83 16.84 1.99 8.99
CA LYS A 83 17.96 1.09 8.71
C LYS A 83 17.63 0.05 7.66
N LYS A 84 16.39 -0.45 7.66
CA LYS A 84 15.91 -1.43 6.66
C LYS A 84 15.38 -0.79 5.38
N GLY A 85 15.43 0.52 5.25
CA GLY A 85 14.97 1.25 4.07
C GLY A 85 13.46 1.20 3.88
N VAL A 86 12.69 1.20 4.98
CA VAL A 86 11.23 1.23 4.94
C VAL A 86 10.75 2.68 4.85
N PHE A 87 9.89 2.95 3.87
CA PHE A 87 9.26 4.24 3.62
C PHE A 87 7.76 4.17 3.93
N LEU A 88 7.29 5.06 4.77
CA LEU A 88 5.90 5.11 5.22
C LEU A 88 5.07 6.08 4.38
N VAL A 89 3.89 5.66 3.96
CA VAL A 89 2.93 6.49 3.22
C VAL A 89 1.56 6.42 3.90
N PRO A 90 1.22 7.38 4.76
CA PRO A 90 -0.13 7.53 5.27
C PRO A 90 -1.05 8.06 4.17
N VAL A 91 -2.21 7.43 4.02
CA VAL A 91 -3.23 7.79 3.02
C VAL A 91 -4.51 8.20 3.74
N PRO A 92 -4.84 9.50 3.81
CA PRO A 92 -6.08 9.97 4.41
C PRO A 92 -7.29 9.61 3.55
N MET A 93 -8.26 8.93 4.15
CA MET A 93 -9.46 8.47 3.42
C MET A 93 -10.61 9.47 3.47
N ASP A 94 -10.51 10.50 4.29
CA ASP A 94 -11.46 11.61 4.37
C ASP A 94 -10.75 12.97 4.28
N ASP A 95 -11.51 14.03 4.07
CA ASP A 95 -10.95 15.37 3.89
C ASP A 95 -10.48 16.00 5.22
N ASP A 96 -11.08 15.59 6.32
CA ASP A 96 -10.65 16.00 7.66
C ASP A 96 -9.24 15.47 7.97
N ALA A 97 -9.03 14.17 7.74
CA ALA A 97 -7.72 13.55 7.86
C ALA A 97 -6.69 14.16 6.89
N ALA A 98 -7.09 14.44 5.65
CA ALA A 98 -6.21 15.06 4.66
C ALA A 98 -5.74 16.47 5.06
N THR A 99 -6.60 17.22 5.74
CA THR A 99 -6.30 18.58 6.18
C THR A 99 -5.47 18.62 7.47
N LYS A 100 -5.79 17.72 8.42
CA LYS A 100 -5.21 17.73 9.77
C LYS A 100 -3.95 16.89 9.91
N LEU A 101 -3.72 15.93 9.00
CA LEU A 101 -2.54 15.08 9.06
C LEU A 101 -1.27 15.94 8.87
N ASN A 102 -0.44 15.99 9.90
CA ASN A 102 0.80 16.74 9.87
C ASN A 102 1.75 16.17 8.81
N LYS A 103 2.21 17.04 7.90
CA LYS A 103 3.31 16.72 6.99
C LYS A 103 4.61 16.64 7.80
N PRO A 104 5.53 15.73 7.45
CA PRO A 104 6.84 15.68 8.09
C PRO A 104 7.66 16.92 7.69
N ASP A 105 7.75 17.89 8.58
CA ASP A 105 8.56 19.09 8.40
C ASP A 105 9.99 18.88 8.93
N ASN A 106 10.97 19.47 8.23
CA ASN A 106 12.37 19.58 8.68
C ASN A 106 13.05 18.28 9.15
N ALA A 107 12.70 17.16 8.54
CA ALA A 107 13.32 15.88 8.86
C ALA A 107 14.83 15.93 8.66
N LYS A 108 15.61 15.40 9.62
CA LYS A 108 17.04 15.19 9.50
C LYS A 108 17.35 14.38 8.24
N LYS A 109 18.57 14.54 7.66
CA LYS A 109 18.96 13.89 6.41
C LYS A 109 18.66 12.39 6.37
N ASN A 110 18.81 11.67 7.49
CA ASN A 110 18.54 10.25 7.60
C ASN A 110 17.03 9.93 7.69
N GLU A 111 16.20 10.88 8.13
CA GLU A 111 14.76 10.72 8.29
C GLU A 111 13.98 11.08 7.01
N ARG A 112 14.62 11.77 6.07
CA ARG A 112 13.99 12.19 4.80
C ARG A 112 13.45 11.03 3.97
N ARG A 113 13.95 9.82 4.19
CA ARG A 113 13.51 8.59 3.52
C ARG A 113 12.56 7.75 4.35
N PHE A 114 12.11 8.25 5.49
CA PHE A 114 11.26 7.49 6.39
C PHE A 114 9.76 7.65 6.10
N ARG A 115 9.34 8.86 5.75
CA ARG A 115 7.92 9.17 5.56
C ARG A 115 7.69 10.10 4.39
N GLY A 116 6.61 9.85 3.64
CA GLY A 116 6.08 10.76 2.62
C GLY A 116 4.62 11.08 2.85
N SER A 117 4.03 11.83 1.94
CA SER A 117 2.62 12.17 1.95
C SER A 117 1.98 11.77 0.62
N ALA A 118 0.83 11.10 0.67
CA ALA A 118 0.05 10.81 -0.52
C ALA A 118 -0.44 12.10 -1.19
N VAL A 119 -0.30 12.20 -2.50
CA VAL A 119 -0.68 13.39 -3.28
C VAL A 119 -1.91 13.11 -4.10
N ASN A 120 -2.80 14.10 -4.23
CA ASN A 120 -4.04 13.99 -5.00
C ASN A 120 -4.93 12.82 -4.54
N VAL A 121 -5.07 12.67 -3.23
CA VAL A 121 -5.74 11.51 -2.61
C VAL A 121 -7.19 11.31 -3.07
N SER A 122 -7.93 12.38 -3.31
CA SER A 122 -9.34 12.38 -3.75
C SER A 122 -9.53 12.45 -5.27
N GLN A 123 -8.43 12.53 -6.04
CA GLN A 123 -8.53 12.55 -7.50
C GLN A 123 -9.05 11.21 -8.03
N LYS A 124 -9.83 11.26 -9.13
CA LYS A 124 -10.28 10.06 -9.83
C LYS A 124 -9.09 9.18 -10.19
N ASP A 125 -9.23 7.88 -9.97
CA ASP A 125 -8.18 6.87 -10.11
C ASP A 125 -6.94 7.13 -9.21
N GLY A 126 -7.12 7.93 -8.15
CA GLY A 126 -6.10 8.26 -7.16
C GLY A 126 -6.01 7.25 -6.01
N TRP A 127 -5.41 7.71 -4.91
CA TRP A 127 -5.16 6.88 -3.74
C TRP A 127 -6.42 6.30 -3.10
N ARG A 128 -7.46 7.13 -2.92
CA ARG A 128 -8.72 6.69 -2.29
C ARG A 128 -9.40 5.62 -3.13
N ASP A 129 -9.47 5.80 -4.43
CA ASP A 129 -10.09 4.83 -5.33
C ASP A 129 -9.34 3.50 -5.30
N TRP A 130 -8.01 3.54 -5.33
CA TRP A 130 -7.19 2.34 -5.23
C TRP A 130 -7.40 1.60 -3.91
N ILE A 131 -7.40 2.32 -2.76
CA ILE A 131 -7.66 1.74 -1.44
C ILE A 131 -9.09 1.16 -1.35
N TRP A 132 -10.08 1.89 -1.88
CA TRP A 132 -11.46 1.41 -1.92
C TRP A 132 -11.61 0.08 -2.63
N GLU A 133 -10.95 -0.07 -3.77
CA GLU A 133 -10.93 -1.34 -4.48
C GLU A 133 -10.29 -2.46 -3.67
N GLN A 134 -9.19 -2.18 -2.94
CA GLN A 134 -8.58 -3.19 -2.07
C GLN A 134 -9.53 -3.60 -0.95
N LYS A 135 -10.17 -2.63 -0.30
CA LYS A 135 -11.18 -2.90 0.75
C LYS A 135 -12.36 -3.72 0.22
N LYS A 136 -12.88 -3.36 -0.94
CA LYS A 136 -13.99 -4.07 -1.58
C LYS A 136 -13.64 -5.53 -1.90
N MET A 137 -12.45 -5.79 -2.42
CA MET A 137 -11.98 -7.15 -2.68
C MET A 137 -11.78 -7.97 -1.40
N ALA A 138 -11.33 -7.33 -0.32
CA ALA A 138 -11.19 -7.95 0.99
C ALA A 138 -12.50 -8.02 1.79
N LYS A 139 -13.62 -7.51 1.23
CA LYS A 139 -14.94 -7.42 1.89
C LYS A 139 -14.88 -6.66 3.23
N LEU A 140 -14.09 -5.60 3.28
CA LEU A 140 -13.94 -4.72 4.45
C LEU A 140 -14.86 -3.50 4.34
N GLY A 141 -15.33 -3.01 5.49
CA GLY A 141 -16.13 -1.79 5.58
C GLY A 141 -15.28 -0.54 5.32
N ASP A 142 -15.98 0.56 5.09
CA ASP A 142 -15.37 1.85 4.72
C ASP A 142 -14.58 2.50 5.84
N ASP A 143 -15.02 2.27 7.07
CA ASP A 143 -14.45 2.79 8.33
C ASP A 143 -13.23 2.01 8.82
N VAL A 144 -12.94 0.86 8.22
CA VAL A 144 -11.83 0.00 8.63
C VAL A 144 -10.51 0.55 8.09
N GLY A 145 -9.55 0.83 8.97
CA GLY A 145 -8.18 1.14 8.60
C GLY A 145 -7.45 -0.09 8.04
N VAL A 146 -6.71 0.10 6.96
CA VAL A 146 -5.99 -0.97 6.27
C VAL A 146 -4.53 -0.60 6.01
N TYR A 147 -3.68 -1.60 5.91
CA TYR A 147 -2.28 -1.41 5.52
C TYR A 147 -1.88 -2.35 4.38
N VAL A 148 -0.89 -1.93 3.61
CA VAL A 148 -0.26 -2.74 2.57
C VAL A 148 1.25 -2.52 2.63
N GLY A 149 2.00 -3.59 2.83
CA GLY A 149 3.44 -3.59 2.79
C GLY A 149 3.95 -4.07 1.42
N LEU A 150 4.84 -3.29 0.82
CA LEU A 150 5.46 -3.59 -0.46
C LEU A 150 6.92 -4.02 -0.29
N ARG A 151 7.33 -4.94 -1.14
CA ARG A 151 8.75 -5.30 -1.31
C ARG A 151 9.48 -4.21 -2.09
N MET A 152 10.82 -4.29 -2.14
CA MET A 152 11.64 -3.38 -2.94
C MET A 152 11.28 -3.39 -4.43
N ASP A 153 10.79 -4.51 -4.95
CA ASP A 153 10.33 -4.64 -6.35
C ASP A 153 8.94 -4.05 -6.61
N GLY A 154 8.28 -3.52 -5.57
CA GLY A 154 6.95 -2.93 -5.63
C GLY A 154 5.80 -3.92 -5.54
N ARG A 155 6.07 -5.21 -5.35
CA ARG A 155 5.03 -6.23 -5.15
C ARG A 155 4.51 -6.23 -3.73
N VAL A 156 3.24 -6.54 -3.57
CA VAL A 156 2.61 -6.69 -2.25
C VAL A 156 3.23 -7.87 -1.50
N ARG A 157 3.78 -7.58 -0.32
CA ARG A 157 4.30 -8.59 0.61
C ARG A 157 3.28 -9.00 1.65
N ALA A 158 2.60 -8.02 2.23
CA ALA A 158 1.64 -8.21 3.30
C ALA A 158 0.54 -7.16 3.18
N SER A 159 -0.67 -7.51 3.58
CA SER A 159 -1.78 -6.58 3.71
C SER A 159 -2.72 -7.05 4.81
N GLY A 160 -3.43 -6.14 5.41
CA GLY A 160 -4.37 -6.47 6.47
C GLY A 160 -5.18 -5.26 6.94
N LYS A 161 -6.04 -5.52 7.91
CA LYS A 161 -6.83 -4.53 8.63
C LYS A 161 -6.15 -4.14 9.95
N GLY A 162 -6.44 -2.95 10.44
CA GLY A 162 -5.86 -2.43 11.67
C GLY A 162 -4.45 -1.87 11.48
N VAL A 163 -3.75 -1.63 12.59
CA VAL A 163 -2.40 -1.08 12.58
C VAL A 163 -1.42 -2.06 11.94
N ALA A 164 -0.55 -1.56 11.08
CA ALA A 164 0.49 -2.39 10.45
C ALA A 164 1.43 -2.99 11.51
N PRO A 165 1.87 -4.25 11.34
CA PRO A 165 2.82 -4.88 12.25
C PRO A 165 4.24 -4.32 11.99
N PHE A 166 4.50 -3.10 12.44
CA PHE A 166 5.77 -2.40 12.20
C PHE A 166 6.98 -3.13 12.77
N ASP A 167 6.80 -3.90 13.84
CA ASP A 167 7.80 -4.82 14.39
C ASP A 167 8.32 -5.85 13.37
N ARG A 168 7.45 -6.28 12.45
CA ARG A 168 7.82 -7.25 11.39
C ARG A 168 8.44 -6.58 10.15
N PHE A 169 8.25 -5.29 9.98
CA PHE A 169 8.86 -4.50 8.91
C PHE A 169 10.20 -3.89 9.36
N ALA A 170 10.34 -3.68 10.68
CA ALA A 170 11.53 -3.19 11.35
C ALA A 170 12.71 -4.15 11.33
#